data_fd1798ec94dcaec7c63a855d8284f1f8
#
_entry.id   fd1798ec94dcaec7c63a855d8284f1f8
#
_cell.length_a   1.000
_cell.length_b   1.000
_cell.length_c   1.000
_cell.angle_alpha   90.00
_cell.angle_beta   90.00
_cell.angle_gamma   90.00
#
_symmetry.space_group_name_H-M   'P 1'
#
loop_
_entity.id
_entity.type
_entity.pdbx_description
1 polymer ?
#
loop_
_entity_poly.entity_id
_entity_poly.type
_entity_poly.pdbx_seq_one_letter_code
_entity_poly.pdbx_strand_id
1 'polypeptide(L)'
;SANSGADSAGIDSEDEPAAENEEVPEEEEKKAFELDTYLDHRDMTHRLYIYDMDYIEKAISFEKKSLQDFEEVIRQNPKIPDKFKPLMEEYCKRVFGKYPDVELRPFYQNLQSLEVVECTEDELLKVSWDVYSCGCYVKSENKIYVLKDKEYEEGTWDYQVIFHELSHCLRDSHYTDEDGNKVYIQFAGLNYYDVPNAEAINSLFAVSLFDYEENDIAYQMQSNAHKIMIECMDNYSLDDYVNHSLGYYAKQLDEYNQDDNYATTILTLMDEQYHDYYDEKTAENPEKYYPIYDYISNMYLGKHLKAGMSQEEARG
;
A
#
# COMPACT_ATOMS: atom_id res chain seq x y z
N SER A 1 30.23 -8.64 7.40
CA SER A 1 29.84 -9.42 8.60
C SER A 1 29.10 -8.47 9.54
N ALA A 2 27.83 -8.29 9.30
CA ALA A 2 26.92 -7.61 10.20
C ALA A 2 25.94 -8.67 10.72
N ASN A 3 26.06 -8.93 11.99
CA ASN A 3 25.17 -9.78 12.75
C ASN A 3 23.92 -8.95 13.08
N SER A 4 22.88 -9.06 12.30
CA SER A 4 21.59 -8.45 12.62
C SER A 4 20.75 -9.45 13.38
N GLY A 5 20.91 -9.46 14.69
CA GLY A 5 19.87 -10.01 15.56
C GLY A 5 18.63 -9.12 15.40
N ALA A 6 17.62 -9.61 14.76
CA ALA A 6 16.31 -9.02 14.81
C ALA A 6 15.75 -9.25 16.22
N ASP A 7 16.10 -8.38 17.15
CA ASP A 7 15.28 -8.20 18.33
C ASP A 7 13.97 -7.57 17.84
N SER A 8 12.94 -8.37 17.89
CA SER A 8 11.57 -7.91 17.80
C SER A 8 11.40 -6.84 18.87
N ALA A 9 11.57 -5.57 18.48
CA ALA A 9 11.04 -4.48 19.25
C ALA A 9 9.54 -4.72 19.28
N GLY A 10 9.07 -5.25 20.40
CA GLY A 10 7.66 -5.31 20.68
C GLY A 10 7.13 -3.90 20.48
N ILE A 11 6.28 -3.73 19.50
CA ILE A 11 5.41 -2.57 19.46
C ILE A 11 4.60 -2.72 20.73
N ASP A 12 5.01 -2.01 21.79
CA ASP A 12 4.15 -1.74 22.90
C ASP A 12 2.90 -1.11 22.27
N SER A 13 1.86 -1.92 22.14
CA SER A 13 0.53 -1.41 21.95
C SER A 13 0.23 -0.62 23.22
N GLU A 14 0.64 0.66 23.24
CA GLU A 14 0.04 1.59 24.15
C GLU A 14 -1.45 1.51 23.87
N ASP A 15 -2.21 1.14 24.91
CA ASP A 15 -3.66 1.08 24.92
C ASP A 15 -4.22 2.30 24.17
N GLU A 16 -4.54 2.14 22.89
CA GLU A 16 -5.42 3.10 22.22
C GLU A 16 -6.70 3.11 23.05
N PRO A 17 -7.19 4.26 23.48
CA PRO A 17 -8.46 4.32 24.17
C PRO A 17 -9.49 3.66 23.26
N ALA A 18 -10.13 2.63 23.76
CA ALA A 18 -11.18 1.91 23.07
C ALA A 18 -12.12 2.94 22.46
N ALA A 19 -12.15 3.00 21.13
CA ALA A 19 -13.14 3.78 20.44
C ALA A 19 -14.49 3.28 20.95
N GLU A 20 -15.29 4.17 21.52
CA GLU A 20 -16.65 3.84 21.92
C GLU A 20 -17.33 3.27 20.68
N ASN A 21 -17.82 2.03 20.80
CA ASN A 21 -18.50 1.34 19.73
C ASN A 21 -19.73 2.15 19.30
N GLU A 22 -19.59 2.96 18.26
CA GLU A 22 -20.76 3.39 17.53
C GLU A 22 -21.31 2.14 16.83
N GLU A 23 -22.58 1.86 17.05
CA GLU A 23 -23.29 0.75 16.42
C GLU A 23 -23.31 1.01 14.90
N VAL A 24 -22.38 0.41 14.20
CA VAL A 24 -22.37 0.35 12.74
C VAL A 24 -23.62 -0.40 12.27
N PRO A 25 -24.36 0.07 11.27
CA PRO A 25 -25.51 -0.65 10.75
C PRO A 25 -25.15 -2.09 10.40
N GLU A 26 -26.00 -3.04 10.75
CA GLU A 26 -25.72 -4.49 10.70
C GLU A 26 -25.29 -5.00 9.32
N GLU A 27 -25.77 -4.37 8.22
CA GLU A 27 -25.38 -4.72 6.86
C GLU A 27 -23.95 -4.25 6.52
N GLU A 28 -23.53 -3.10 7.04
CA GLU A 28 -22.21 -2.53 6.80
C GLU A 28 -21.13 -3.23 7.64
N GLU A 29 -21.48 -3.57 8.88
CA GLU A 29 -20.64 -4.42 9.74
C GLU A 29 -20.44 -5.81 9.12
N LYS A 30 -21.48 -6.36 8.52
CA LYS A 30 -21.41 -7.64 7.81
C LYS A 30 -20.52 -7.57 6.57
N LYS A 31 -20.59 -6.50 5.77
CA LYS A 31 -19.75 -6.30 4.58
C LYS A 31 -18.27 -6.19 4.96
N ALA A 32 -17.93 -5.39 5.97
CA ALA A 32 -16.58 -5.26 6.48
C ALA A 32 -16.04 -6.60 7.01
N PHE A 33 -16.90 -7.36 7.71
CA PHE A 33 -16.55 -8.69 8.23
C PHE A 33 -16.28 -9.71 7.13
N GLU A 34 -17.04 -9.71 6.04
CA GLU A 34 -16.83 -10.62 4.91
C GLU A 34 -15.47 -10.40 4.21
N LEU A 35 -15.01 -9.16 4.10
CA LEU A 35 -13.70 -8.84 3.54
C LEU A 35 -12.56 -9.20 4.49
N ASP A 36 -12.72 -8.97 5.78
CA ASP A 36 -11.75 -9.31 6.82
C ASP A 36 -11.55 -10.83 6.91
N THR A 37 -12.65 -11.58 6.93
CA THR A 37 -12.60 -13.04 6.98
C THR A 37 -12.07 -13.69 5.72
N TYR A 38 -12.09 -13.01 4.58
CA TYR A 38 -11.57 -13.55 3.33
C TYR A 38 -10.07 -13.89 3.40
N LEU A 39 -9.30 -13.13 4.14
CA LEU A 39 -7.87 -13.38 4.37
C LEU A 39 -7.57 -14.24 5.62
N ASP A 40 -8.57 -14.55 6.43
CA ASP A 40 -8.42 -15.33 7.67
C ASP A 40 -7.97 -16.80 7.42
N HIS A 41 -8.02 -17.28 6.18
CA HIS A 41 -7.50 -18.61 5.80
C HIS A 41 -5.99 -18.75 5.97
N ARG A 42 -5.31 -17.62 6.24
CA ARG A 42 -3.86 -17.57 6.39
C ARG A 42 -3.37 -17.90 7.78
N ASP A 43 -4.25 -18.31 8.70
CA ASP A 43 -3.92 -18.54 10.11
C ASP A 43 -3.24 -17.32 10.76
N MET A 44 -3.70 -16.13 10.38
CA MET A 44 -3.13 -14.86 10.83
C MET A 44 -3.72 -14.48 12.18
N THR A 45 -2.85 -14.19 13.14
CA THR A 45 -3.24 -13.83 14.50
C THR A 45 -3.80 -12.41 14.64
N HIS A 46 -3.73 -11.62 13.57
CA HIS A 46 -4.17 -10.24 13.55
C HIS A 46 -5.21 -10.03 12.45
N ARG A 47 -6.32 -9.41 12.82
CA ARG A 47 -7.35 -8.99 11.86
C ARG A 47 -6.85 -7.85 11.02
N LEU A 48 -7.11 -7.94 9.72
CA LEU A 48 -7.04 -6.80 8.84
C LEU A 48 -8.30 -5.96 9.06
N TYR A 49 -8.13 -4.73 9.53
CA TYR A 49 -9.25 -3.79 9.55
C TYR A 49 -9.44 -3.28 8.13
N ILE A 50 -10.48 -3.77 7.50
CA ILE A 50 -10.79 -3.47 6.11
C ILE A 50 -12.01 -2.60 6.08
N TYR A 51 -11.80 -1.31 5.76
CA TYR A 51 -12.87 -0.42 5.36
C TYR A 51 -12.82 -0.26 3.84
N ASP A 52 -13.88 -0.64 3.18
CA ASP A 52 -14.09 -0.36 1.77
C ASP A 52 -14.48 1.12 1.59
N MET A 53 -14.01 1.77 0.53
CA MET A 53 -14.36 3.17 0.27
C MET A 53 -15.85 3.36 0.02
N ASP A 54 -16.54 2.37 -0.53
CA ASP A 54 -18.01 2.40 -0.66
C ASP A 54 -18.72 2.53 0.69
N TYR A 55 -18.16 1.90 1.72
CA TYR A 55 -18.64 2.02 3.10
C TYR A 55 -18.52 3.46 3.60
N ILE A 56 -17.36 4.06 3.38
CA ILE A 56 -17.07 5.43 3.79
C ILE A 56 -17.99 6.42 3.08
N GLU A 57 -18.23 6.24 1.79
CA GLU A 57 -19.14 7.10 1.03
C GLU A 57 -20.57 7.10 1.56
N LYS A 58 -21.05 5.96 2.06
CA LYS A 58 -22.38 5.85 2.67
C LYS A 58 -22.46 6.51 4.04
N ALA A 59 -21.37 6.44 4.79
CA ALA A 59 -21.30 6.98 6.15
C ALA A 59 -21.12 8.50 6.18
N ILE A 60 -20.49 9.09 5.15
CA ILE A 60 -20.02 10.46 5.17
C ILE A 60 -20.34 11.18 3.84
N SER A 61 -21.01 12.32 3.93
CA SER A 61 -21.23 13.21 2.80
C SER A 61 -20.14 14.27 2.76
N PHE A 62 -19.22 14.15 1.81
CA PHE A 62 -18.19 15.15 1.57
C PHE A 62 -18.38 15.89 0.25
N GLU A 63 -18.00 17.15 0.23
CA GLU A 63 -17.84 17.89 -1.01
C GLU A 63 -16.55 17.45 -1.73
N LYS A 64 -16.67 17.09 -3.01
CA LYS A 64 -15.50 16.69 -3.83
C LYS A 64 -14.53 17.87 -3.94
N LYS A 65 -13.27 17.64 -3.59
CA LYS A 65 -12.20 18.64 -3.65
C LYS A 65 -11.52 18.63 -5.01
N SER A 66 -11.16 19.82 -5.49
CA SER A 66 -10.41 19.99 -6.74
C SER A 66 -8.90 19.87 -6.51
N LEU A 67 -8.13 19.71 -7.61
CA LEU A 67 -6.67 19.78 -7.53
C LEU A 67 -6.20 21.09 -6.88
N GLN A 68 -6.83 22.21 -7.22
CA GLN A 68 -6.49 23.51 -6.64
C GLN A 68 -6.69 23.54 -5.12
N ASP A 69 -7.75 22.88 -4.59
CA ASP A 69 -7.96 22.78 -3.14
C ASP A 69 -6.82 22.01 -2.48
N PHE A 70 -6.34 20.93 -3.10
CA PHE A 70 -5.19 20.16 -2.61
C PHE A 70 -3.90 20.98 -2.61
N GLU A 71 -3.61 21.71 -3.70
CA GLU A 71 -2.45 22.59 -3.78
C GLU A 71 -2.49 23.69 -2.72
N GLU A 72 -3.66 24.26 -2.49
CA GLU A 72 -3.83 25.31 -1.48
C GLU A 72 -3.60 24.78 -0.05
N VAL A 73 -4.14 23.61 0.28
CA VAL A 73 -3.92 22.96 1.58
C VAL A 73 -2.44 22.70 1.83
N ILE A 74 -1.72 22.19 0.82
CA ILE A 74 -0.27 21.96 0.91
C ILE A 74 0.48 23.28 1.18
N ARG A 75 0.17 24.32 0.41
CA ARG A 75 0.82 25.63 0.56
C ARG A 75 0.59 26.26 1.94
N GLN A 76 -0.63 26.12 2.45
CA GLN A 76 -1.02 26.70 3.73
C GLN A 76 -0.55 25.91 4.95
N ASN A 77 -0.17 24.64 4.80
CA ASN A 77 0.25 23.80 5.90
C ASN A 77 1.66 24.22 6.41
N PRO A 78 1.77 24.78 7.63
CA PRO A 78 3.05 25.24 8.17
C PRO A 78 3.97 24.09 8.62
N LYS A 79 3.46 22.86 8.73
CA LYS A 79 4.22 21.68 9.13
C LYS A 79 4.90 20.97 7.96
N ILE A 80 4.65 21.45 6.74
CA ILE A 80 5.34 20.98 5.54
C ILE A 80 6.42 22.01 5.20
N PRO A 81 7.71 21.64 5.24
CA PRO A 81 8.78 22.56 4.83
C PRO A 81 8.61 23.01 3.38
N ASP A 82 8.90 24.27 3.09
CA ASP A 82 8.63 24.88 1.78
C ASP A 82 9.28 24.16 0.62
N LYS A 83 10.44 23.54 0.85
CA LYS A 83 11.12 22.75 -0.21
C LYS A 83 10.36 21.50 -0.65
N PHE A 84 9.46 20.93 0.17
CA PHE A 84 8.67 19.77 -0.18
C PHE A 84 7.32 20.11 -0.81
N LYS A 85 6.82 21.32 -0.63
CA LYS A 85 5.51 21.74 -1.15
C LYS A 85 5.38 21.56 -2.65
N PRO A 86 6.32 22.04 -3.50
CA PRO A 86 6.22 21.86 -4.95
C PRO A 86 6.17 20.38 -5.36
N LEU A 87 6.92 19.53 -4.68
CA LEU A 87 6.96 18.09 -4.94
C LEU A 87 5.64 17.43 -4.60
N MET A 88 5.03 17.81 -3.47
CA MET A 88 3.73 17.29 -3.05
C MET A 88 2.60 17.80 -3.97
N GLU A 89 2.67 19.04 -4.45
CA GLU A 89 1.75 19.56 -5.45
C GLU A 89 1.87 18.79 -6.77
N GLU A 90 3.08 18.46 -7.19
CA GLU A 90 3.32 17.63 -8.39
C GLU A 90 2.77 16.22 -8.20
N TYR A 91 2.94 15.61 -7.01
CA TYR A 91 2.31 14.34 -6.68
C TYR A 91 0.79 14.39 -6.88
N CYS A 92 0.12 15.37 -6.29
CA CYS A 92 -1.33 15.53 -6.43
C CYS A 92 -1.74 15.71 -7.89
N LYS A 93 -1.02 16.52 -8.65
CA LYS A 93 -1.27 16.75 -10.07
C LYS A 93 -1.21 15.46 -10.88
N ARG A 94 -0.21 14.61 -10.60
CA ARG A 94 -0.04 13.33 -11.30
C ARG A 94 -1.13 12.32 -10.91
N VAL A 95 -1.51 12.26 -9.63
CA VAL A 95 -2.64 11.43 -9.18
C VAL A 95 -3.93 11.87 -9.85
N PHE A 96 -4.27 13.15 -9.83
CA PHE A 96 -5.47 13.68 -10.50
C PHE A 96 -5.49 13.43 -12.01
N GLY A 97 -4.32 13.51 -12.65
CA GLY A 97 -4.20 13.30 -14.09
C GLY A 97 -4.33 11.84 -14.51
N LYS A 98 -3.79 10.93 -13.70
CA LYS A 98 -3.74 9.50 -14.04
C LYS A 98 -4.91 8.72 -13.48
N TYR A 99 -5.41 9.10 -12.32
CA TYR A 99 -6.46 8.42 -11.57
C TYR A 99 -7.61 9.38 -11.22
N PRO A 100 -8.34 9.92 -12.21
CA PRO A 100 -9.34 10.98 -11.98
C PRO A 100 -10.56 10.51 -11.19
N ASP A 101 -10.80 9.20 -11.15
CA ASP A 101 -11.98 8.59 -10.53
C ASP A 101 -11.72 8.06 -9.11
N VAL A 102 -10.48 8.16 -8.60
CA VAL A 102 -10.16 7.70 -7.25
C VAL A 102 -10.71 8.64 -6.18
N GLU A 103 -11.05 8.07 -5.03
CA GLU A 103 -11.54 8.83 -3.90
C GLU A 103 -10.36 9.38 -3.07
N LEU A 104 -10.26 10.70 -2.99
CA LEU A 104 -9.14 11.40 -2.36
C LEU A 104 -9.52 12.21 -1.12
N ARG A 105 -10.78 12.11 -0.64
CA ARG A 105 -11.25 12.89 0.53
C ARG A 105 -10.41 12.64 1.78
N PRO A 106 -10.10 11.37 2.14
CA PRO A 106 -9.27 11.11 3.31
C PRO A 106 -7.86 11.71 3.17
N PHE A 107 -7.29 11.66 1.98
CA PHE A 107 -6.00 12.28 1.69
C PHE A 107 -6.03 13.80 1.89
N TYR A 108 -7.09 14.47 1.39
CA TYR A 108 -7.27 15.89 1.60
C TYR A 108 -7.28 16.26 3.09
N GLN A 109 -8.02 15.51 3.90
CA GLN A 109 -8.08 15.70 5.35
C GLN A 109 -6.71 15.53 6.00
N ASN A 110 -5.96 14.51 5.59
CA ASN A 110 -4.63 14.27 6.10
C ASN A 110 -3.66 15.40 5.78
N LEU A 111 -3.70 15.93 4.56
CA LEU A 111 -2.83 17.02 4.14
C LEU A 111 -2.99 18.29 4.98
N GLN A 112 -4.17 18.49 5.60
CA GLN A 112 -4.39 19.65 6.49
C GLN A 112 -3.54 19.60 7.74
N SER A 113 -3.18 18.43 8.22
CA SER A 113 -2.41 18.23 9.46
C SER A 113 -1.11 17.45 9.28
N LEU A 114 -0.83 16.99 8.07
CA LEU A 114 0.38 16.25 7.76
C LEU A 114 1.62 17.04 8.14
N GLU A 115 2.56 16.36 8.78
CA GLU A 115 3.89 16.89 9.09
C GLU A 115 4.94 16.14 8.25
N VAL A 116 5.88 16.89 7.68
CA VAL A 116 7.06 16.29 7.03
C VAL A 116 8.28 16.60 7.90
N VAL A 117 8.92 15.56 8.40
CA VAL A 117 10.03 15.63 9.35
C VAL A 117 11.32 15.21 8.66
N GLU A 118 12.29 16.11 8.59
CA GLU A 118 13.64 15.77 8.17
C GLU A 118 14.43 15.21 9.36
N CYS A 119 14.95 14.01 9.21
CA CYS A 119 15.63 13.28 10.28
C CYS A 119 16.96 12.66 9.84
N THR A 120 17.77 12.24 10.79
CA THR A 120 18.94 11.41 10.57
C THR A 120 18.56 9.95 10.32
N GLU A 121 19.48 9.14 9.82
CA GLU A 121 19.28 7.69 9.69
C GLU A 121 18.94 7.05 11.05
N ASP A 122 19.63 7.43 12.13
CA ASP A 122 19.37 6.91 13.48
C ASP A 122 17.98 7.29 14.00
N GLU A 123 17.48 8.47 13.65
CA GLU A 123 16.12 8.90 14.01
C GLU A 123 15.07 8.16 13.17
N LEU A 124 15.34 7.94 11.88
CA LEU A 124 14.45 7.18 11.01
C LEU A 124 14.31 5.73 11.48
N LEU A 125 15.40 5.10 11.90
CA LEU A 125 15.39 3.73 12.43
C LEU A 125 14.54 3.55 13.69
N LYS A 126 14.25 4.63 14.43
CA LYS A 126 13.37 4.56 15.61
C LYS A 126 11.89 4.49 15.26
N VAL A 127 11.51 4.92 14.07
CA VAL A 127 10.12 4.95 13.60
C VAL A 127 9.84 3.96 12.48
N SER A 128 10.87 3.55 11.75
CA SER A 128 10.76 2.56 10.67
C SER A 128 11.06 1.15 11.18
N TRP A 129 10.31 0.17 10.71
CA TRP A 129 10.55 -1.24 10.98
C TRP A 129 11.72 -1.82 10.19
N ASP A 130 12.18 -1.15 9.13
CA ASP A 130 13.22 -1.61 8.20
C ASP A 130 14.47 -0.75 8.31
N VAL A 131 15.62 -1.41 8.56
CA VAL A 131 16.94 -0.77 8.64
C VAL A 131 17.40 -0.15 7.31
N TYR A 132 16.77 -0.52 6.22
CA TYR A 132 17.07 0.01 4.88
C TYR A 132 16.10 1.11 4.44
N SER A 133 15.19 1.55 5.31
CA SER A 133 14.25 2.61 4.99
C SER A 133 14.95 3.91 4.65
N CYS A 134 14.47 4.55 3.58
CA CYS A 134 14.89 5.90 3.19
C CYS A 134 13.83 6.96 3.53
N GLY A 135 12.66 6.54 3.93
CA GLY A 135 11.53 7.32 4.41
C GLY A 135 10.54 6.44 5.15
N CYS A 136 9.60 7.06 5.85
CA CYS A 136 8.55 6.33 6.55
C CYS A 136 7.34 7.23 6.80
N TYR A 137 6.16 6.80 6.39
CA TYR A 137 4.90 7.40 6.82
C TYR A 137 4.40 6.73 8.09
N VAL A 138 4.37 7.47 9.18
CA VAL A 138 3.82 7.01 10.46
C VAL A 138 2.37 7.45 10.56
N LYS A 139 1.48 6.53 10.32
CA LYS A 139 0.04 6.75 10.24
C LYS A 139 -0.55 7.30 11.53
N SER A 140 -0.19 6.74 12.68
CA SER A 140 -0.68 7.17 14.00
C SER A 140 -0.34 8.62 14.33
N GLU A 141 0.74 9.14 13.74
CA GLU A 141 1.19 10.51 13.95
C GLU A 141 0.82 11.45 12.79
N ASN A 142 0.37 10.90 11.66
CA ASN A 142 0.22 11.59 10.38
C ASN A 142 1.49 12.36 9.98
N LYS A 143 2.62 11.65 10.00
CA LYS A 143 3.94 12.21 9.70
C LYS A 143 4.68 11.40 8.65
N ILE A 144 5.32 12.10 7.74
CA ILE A 144 6.30 11.53 6.82
C ILE A 144 7.69 11.90 7.33
N TYR A 145 8.49 10.90 7.66
CA TYR A 145 9.90 11.04 7.99
C TYR A 145 10.73 10.84 6.73
N VAL A 146 11.63 11.76 6.46
CA VAL A 146 12.56 11.70 5.32
C VAL A 146 13.97 12.03 5.78
N LEU A 147 14.98 11.47 5.12
CA LEU A 147 16.37 11.74 5.46
C LEU A 147 16.71 13.19 5.11
N LYS A 148 17.36 13.88 6.07
CA LYS A 148 17.93 15.20 5.83
C LYS A 148 19.19 15.10 4.95
N ASP A 149 19.61 16.23 4.39
CA ASP A 149 20.80 16.32 3.54
C ASP A 149 20.72 15.49 2.25
N LYS A 150 19.50 15.23 1.75
CA LYS A 150 19.23 14.59 0.47
C LYS A 150 18.70 15.60 -0.54
N GLU A 151 18.96 15.31 -1.81
CA GLU A 151 18.43 16.08 -2.94
C GLU A 151 17.15 15.41 -3.43
N TYR A 152 16.03 16.12 -3.28
CA TYR A 152 14.72 15.63 -3.68
C TYR A 152 14.36 16.20 -5.08
N GLU A 153 15.17 15.86 -6.07
CA GLU A 153 14.98 16.25 -7.45
C GLU A 153 14.40 15.10 -8.29
N GLU A 154 13.61 15.42 -9.28
CA GLU A 154 13.03 14.42 -10.18
C GLU A 154 14.13 13.55 -10.82
N GLY A 155 13.92 12.23 -10.83
CA GLY A 155 14.90 11.25 -11.29
C GLY A 155 15.83 10.72 -10.21
N THR A 156 15.75 11.22 -8.99
CA THR A 156 16.50 10.67 -7.85
C THR A 156 15.68 9.63 -7.09
N TRP A 157 16.37 8.71 -6.43
CA TRP A 157 15.71 7.73 -5.53
C TRP A 157 14.95 8.43 -4.39
N ASP A 158 15.52 9.46 -3.80
CA ASP A 158 14.89 10.19 -2.70
C ASP A 158 13.59 10.89 -3.13
N TYR A 159 13.49 11.34 -4.38
CA TYR A 159 12.24 11.87 -4.95
C TYR A 159 11.14 10.80 -4.99
N GLN A 160 11.48 9.59 -5.43
CA GLN A 160 10.54 8.46 -5.47
C GLN A 160 10.10 8.04 -4.07
N VAL A 161 11.01 8.07 -3.09
CA VAL A 161 10.69 7.76 -1.69
C VAL A 161 9.55 8.65 -1.19
N ILE A 162 9.58 9.96 -1.46
CA ILE A 162 8.48 10.84 -1.04
C ILE A 162 7.17 10.48 -1.73
N PHE A 163 7.17 10.12 -3.00
CA PHE A 163 5.97 9.66 -3.70
C PHE A 163 5.43 8.36 -3.10
N HIS A 164 6.32 7.46 -2.70
CA HIS A 164 5.96 6.24 -2.02
C HIS A 164 5.28 6.52 -0.66
N GLU A 165 5.87 7.39 0.15
CA GLU A 165 5.31 7.73 1.47
C GLU A 165 4.00 8.53 1.36
N LEU A 166 3.88 9.42 0.37
CA LEU A 166 2.62 10.09 0.07
C LEU A 166 1.53 9.11 -0.38
N SER A 167 1.90 8.03 -1.07
CA SER A 167 0.95 6.99 -1.48
C SER A 167 0.43 6.18 -0.28
N HIS A 168 1.26 5.96 0.74
CA HIS A 168 0.77 5.47 2.02
C HIS A 168 -0.18 6.47 2.69
N CYS A 169 0.22 7.73 2.79
CA CYS A 169 -0.59 8.79 3.35
C CYS A 169 -1.94 8.93 2.63
N LEU A 170 -1.97 8.76 1.31
CA LEU A 170 -3.19 8.79 0.50
C LEU A 170 -4.13 7.65 0.86
N ARG A 171 -3.59 6.47 1.10
CA ARG A 171 -4.33 5.24 1.21
C ARG A 171 -4.61 4.79 2.64
N ASP A 172 -3.59 4.79 3.49
CA ASP A 172 -3.65 4.28 4.86
C ASP A 172 -3.95 5.39 5.87
N SER A 173 -4.81 6.31 5.48
CA SER A 173 -5.04 7.50 6.25
C SER A 173 -6.22 7.37 7.19
N HIS A 174 -6.30 8.30 8.11
CA HIS A 174 -7.49 8.56 8.89
C HIS A 174 -8.07 9.92 8.46
N TYR A 175 -9.35 10.08 8.64
CA TYR A 175 -9.98 11.39 8.52
C TYR A 175 -10.84 11.65 9.75
N THR A 176 -11.24 12.91 9.91
CA THR A 176 -12.17 13.29 10.97
C THR A 176 -13.55 13.48 10.34
N ASP A 177 -14.54 12.77 10.85
CA ASP A 177 -15.92 12.90 10.39
C ASP A 177 -16.55 14.23 10.82
N GLU A 178 -17.80 14.46 10.41
CA GLU A 178 -18.53 15.69 10.74
C GLU A 178 -18.76 15.87 12.24
N ASP A 179 -18.76 14.77 13.00
CA ASP A 179 -18.96 14.75 14.44
C ASP A 179 -17.63 14.90 15.23
N GLY A 180 -16.50 14.95 14.53
CA GLY A 180 -15.17 15.09 15.11
C GLY A 180 -14.51 13.77 15.50
N ASN A 181 -15.08 12.63 15.14
CA ASN A 181 -14.51 11.31 15.41
C ASN A 181 -13.41 10.98 14.40
N LYS A 182 -12.37 10.29 14.85
CA LYS A 182 -11.35 9.75 13.94
C LYS A 182 -11.82 8.45 13.32
N VAL A 183 -11.95 8.45 12.01
CA VAL A 183 -12.24 7.25 11.22
C VAL A 183 -10.96 6.79 10.56
N TYR A 184 -10.51 5.58 10.86
CA TYR A 184 -9.29 5.00 10.32
C TYR A 184 -9.62 4.16 9.09
N ILE A 185 -8.94 4.46 7.99
CA ILE A 185 -8.97 3.66 6.78
C ILE A 185 -7.69 2.82 6.78
N GLN A 186 -7.85 1.54 6.90
CA GLN A 186 -6.74 0.61 6.91
C GLN A 186 -6.85 -0.32 5.72
N PHE A 187 -6.21 0.05 4.63
CA PHE A 187 -6.19 -0.75 3.41
C PHE A 187 -5.00 -1.70 3.34
N ALA A 188 -3.90 -1.37 4.00
CA ALA A 188 -2.78 -2.27 4.12
C ALA A 188 -2.99 -3.18 5.34
N GLY A 189 -2.52 -4.40 5.22
CA GLY A 189 -2.44 -5.30 6.36
C GLY A 189 -1.63 -4.67 7.49
N LEU A 190 -2.18 -4.74 8.71
CA LEU A 190 -1.47 -4.33 9.92
C LEU A 190 -0.49 -5.38 10.39
N ASN A 191 -0.49 -6.51 9.73
CA ASN A 191 0.26 -7.67 10.09
C ASN A 191 1.62 -7.65 9.39
N TYR A 192 2.64 -7.99 10.13
CA TYR A 192 4.01 -8.15 9.63
C TYR A 192 4.08 -8.98 8.33
N TYR A 193 3.24 -10.01 8.19
CA TYR A 193 3.22 -10.89 7.02
C TYR A 193 2.63 -10.24 5.77
N ASP A 194 1.78 -9.23 5.91
CA ASP A 194 1.16 -8.58 4.75
C ASP A 194 1.94 -7.35 4.27
N VAL A 195 2.83 -6.83 5.10
CA VAL A 195 3.62 -5.63 4.80
C VAL A 195 4.35 -5.73 3.46
N PRO A 196 5.08 -6.81 3.12
CA PRO A 196 5.78 -6.88 1.84
C PRO A 196 4.87 -6.79 0.62
N ASN A 197 3.69 -7.41 0.65
CA ASN A 197 2.73 -7.32 -0.44
C ASN A 197 2.10 -5.92 -0.53
N ALA A 198 1.71 -5.34 0.59
CA ALA A 198 1.17 -3.99 0.65
C ALA A 198 2.18 -2.95 0.16
N GLU A 199 3.42 -3.05 0.62
CA GLU A 199 4.53 -2.19 0.20
C GLU A 199 4.84 -2.32 -1.29
N ALA A 200 4.81 -3.54 -1.82
CA ALA A 200 5.05 -3.81 -3.23
C ALA A 200 3.99 -3.15 -4.12
N ILE A 201 2.72 -3.29 -3.78
CA ILE A 201 1.63 -2.66 -4.56
C ILE A 201 1.67 -1.14 -4.40
N ASN A 202 1.98 -0.63 -3.20
CA ASN A 202 2.18 0.80 -2.96
C ASN A 202 3.32 1.37 -3.83
N SER A 203 4.42 0.62 -3.95
CA SER A 203 5.54 0.98 -4.83
C SER A 203 5.11 1.03 -6.30
N LEU A 204 4.32 0.06 -6.77
CA LEU A 204 3.77 0.07 -8.12
C LEU A 204 2.89 1.29 -8.37
N PHE A 205 2.02 1.62 -7.43
CA PHE A 205 1.18 2.80 -7.54
C PHE A 205 2.02 4.08 -7.61
N ALA A 206 2.98 4.25 -6.69
CA ALA A 206 3.85 5.42 -6.68
C ALA A 206 4.65 5.55 -7.97
N VAL A 207 5.27 4.46 -8.46
CA VAL A 207 6.05 4.46 -9.71
C VAL A 207 5.17 4.71 -10.92
N SER A 208 3.91 4.28 -10.91
CA SER A 208 2.96 4.55 -12.00
C SER A 208 2.72 6.04 -12.27
N LEU A 209 3.05 6.90 -11.31
CA LEU A 209 2.93 8.35 -11.45
C LEU A 209 4.09 8.99 -12.23
N PHE A 210 5.11 8.22 -12.59
CA PHE A 210 6.25 8.67 -13.40
C PHE A 210 6.07 8.27 -14.86
N ASP A 211 6.58 9.11 -15.77
CA ASP A 211 6.46 8.91 -17.22
C ASP A 211 7.58 8.03 -17.82
N TYR A 212 8.51 7.56 -16.99
CA TYR A 212 9.63 6.73 -17.40
C TYR A 212 9.58 5.35 -16.74
N GLU A 213 10.11 4.35 -17.44
CA GLU A 213 10.26 3.03 -16.88
C GLU A 213 11.31 3.07 -15.76
N GLU A 214 10.87 2.83 -14.55
CA GLU A 214 11.74 2.77 -13.40
C GLU A 214 12.26 1.35 -13.24
N ASN A 215 13.58 1.21 -13.29
CA ASN A 215 14.21 -0.08 -13.08
C ASN A 215 14.47 -0.35 -11.59
N ASP A 216 14.48 0.70 -10.77
CA ASP A 216 14.74 0.64 -9.34
C ASP A 216 13.45 0.85 -8.54
N ILE A 217 12.60 -0.16 -8.56
CA ILE A 217 11.39 -0.19 -7.75
C ILE A 217 11.68 -0.86 -6.41
N ALA A 218 11.17 -0.28 -5.32
CA ALA A 218 11.25 -0.92 -4.01
C ALA A 218 10.51 -2.26 -3.99
N TYR A 219 10.98 -3.19 -3.17
CA TYR A 219 10.43 -4.56 -3.10
C TYR A 219 10.40 -5.26 -4.47
N GLN A 220 11.48 -5.15 -5.21
CA GLN A 220 11.56 -5.45 -6.65
C GLN A 220 10.93 -6.77 -7.07
N MET A 221 11.21 -7.87 -6.35
CA MET A 221 10.64 -9.18 -6.67
C MET A 221 9.11 -9.20 -6.52
N GLN A 222 8.62 -8.75 -5.37
CA GLN A 222 7.19 -8.71 -5.07
C GLN A 222 6.47 -7.71 -5.97
N SER A 223 7.07 -6.54 -6.21
CA SER A 223 6.51 -5.51 -7.09
C SER A 223 6.38 -6.00 -8.53
N ASN A 224 7.39 -6.68 -9.07
CA ASN A 224 7.33 -7.25 -10.40
C ASN A 224 6.27 -8.35 -10.51
N ALA A 225 6.15 -9.21 -9.50
CA ALA A 225 5.13 -10.23 -9.44
C ALA A 225 3.71 -9.63 -9.43
N HIS A 226 3.47 -8.64 -8.57
CA HIS A 226 2.19 -7.93 -8.53
C HIS A 226 1.89 -7.18 -9.83
N LYS A 227 2.90 -6.55 -10.44
CA LYS A 227 2.74 -5.88 -11.74
C LYS A 227 2.21 -6.86 -12.80
N ILE A 228 2.82 -8.02 -12.94
CA ILE A 228 2.38 -9.04 -13.91
C ILE A 228 0.96 -9.50 -13.59
N MET A 229 0.66 -9.80 -12.32
CA MET A 229 -0.67 -10.25 -11.92
C MET A 229 -1.74 -9.18 -12.22
N ILE A 230 -1.49 -7.93 -11.86
CA ILE A 230 -2.42 -6.81 -12.11
C ILE A 230 -2.62 -6.60 -13.61
N GLU A 231 -1.56 -6.64 -14.41
CA GLU A 231 -1.64 -6.54 -15.87
C GLU A 231 -2.40 -7.69 -16.53
N CYS A 232 -2.42 -8.85 -15.90
CA CYS A 232 -3.21 -10.00 -16.38
C CYS A 232 -4.69 -9.87 -16.08
N MET A 233 -5.07 -9.25 -14.96
CA MET A 233 -6.45 -9.14 -14.52
C MET A 233 -7.25 -8.12 -15.35
N ASP A 234 -8.51 -8.45 -15.62
CA ASP A 234 -9.51 -7.55 -16.20
C ASP A 234 -10.50 -7.01 -15.15
N ASN A 235 -10.42 -7.52 -13.92
CA ASN A 235 -11.29 -7.19 -12.80
C ASN A 235 -10.57 -6.41 -11.69
N TYR A 236 -9.34 -5.96 -11.90
CA TYR A 236 -8.57 -5.16 -10.95
C TYR A 236 -7.55 -4.26 -11.67
N SER A 237 -7.37 -3.06 -11.15
CA SER A 237 -6.38 -2.08 -11.61
C SER A 237 -5.78 -1.31 -10.44
N LEU A 238 -4.81 -0.43 -10.72
CA LEU A 238 -4.23 0.44 -9.68
C LEU A 238 -5.21 1.51 -9.16
N ASP A 239 -6.31 1.81 -9.87
CA ASP A 239 -7.42 2.61 -9.33
C ASP A 239 -8.06 1.91 -8.13
N ASP A 240 -8.24 0.59 -8.23
CA ASP A 240 -8.82 -0.22 -7.16
C ASP A 240 -7.89 -0.28 -5.94
N TYR A 241 -6.58 -0.17 -6.16
CA TYR A 241 -5.62 -0.09 -5.07
C TYR A 241 -5.90 1.09 -4.12
N VAL A 242 -6.34 2.23 -4.65
CA VAL A 242 -6.66 3.41 -3.84
C VAL A 242 -8.01 3.26 -3.14
N ASN A 243 -8.99 2.67 -3.83
CA ASN A 243 -10.38 2.64 -3.39
C ASN A 243 -10.75 1.40 -2.56
N HIS A 244 -9.92 0.35 -2.59
CA HIS A 244 -10.23 -0.93 -1.97
C HIS A 244 -9.06 -1.49 -1.15
N SER A 245 -9.37 -2.43 -0.28
CA SER A 245 -8.42 -3.10 0.61
C SER A 245 -7.55 -4.15 -0.11
N LEU A 246 -6.51 -4.63 0.59
CA LEU A 246 -5.76 -5.79 0.16
C LEU A 246 -6.64 -7.05 0.08
N GLY A 247 -7.65 -7.16 0.95
CA GLY A 247 -8.65 -8.23 0.90
C GLY A 247 -9.46 -8.22 -0.39
N TYR A 248 -9.84 -7.05 -0.87
CA TYR A 248 -10.49 -6.90 -2.17
C TYR A 248 -9.57 -7.39 -3.30
N TYR A 249 -8.30 -7.00 -3.30
CA TYR A 249 -7.32 -7.47 -4.27
C TYR A 249 -7.20 -9.01 -4.26
N ALA A 250 -7.08 -9.60 -3.08
CA ALA A 250 -7.02 -11.05 -2.92
C ALA A 250 -8.26 -11.75 -3.51
N LYS A 251 -9.44 -11.20 -3.23
CA LYS A 251 -10.70 -11.70 -3.78
C LYS A 251 -10.73 -11.61 -5.31
N GLN A 252 -10.28 -10.50 -5.89
CA GLN A 252 -10.21 -10.36 -7.34
C GLN A 252 -9.22 -11.33 -7.99
N LEU A 253 -8.09 -11.64 -7.31
CA LEU A 253 -7.15 -12.66 -7.76
C LEU A 253 -7.80 -14.05 -7.80
N ASP A 254 -8.53 -14.45 -6.77
CA ASP A 254 -9.23 -15.72 -6.70
C ASP A 254 -10.32 -15.81 -7.77
N GLU A 255 -11.14 -14.80 -7.93
CA GLU A 255 -12.20 -14.75 -8.94
C GLU A 255 -11.63 -14.84 -10.36
N TYR A 256 -10.56 -14.12 -10.65
CA TYR A 256 -9.91 -14.16 -11.97
C TYR A 256 -9.37 -15.56 -12.30
N ASN A 257 -8.74 -16.21 -11.32
CA ASN A 257 -8.14 -17.53 -11.50
C ASN A 257 -9.12 -18.69 -11.29
N GLN A 258 -10.36 -18.42 -10.87
CA GLN A 258 -11.38 -19.40 -10.51
C GLN A 258 -10.88 -20.43 -9.49
N ASP A 259 -10.12 -19.97 -8.52
CA ASP A 259 -9.50 -20.76 -7.45
C ASP A 259 -9.56 -19.96 -6.13
N ASP A 260 -10.42 -20.39 -5.22
CA ASP A 260 -10.67 -19.72 -3.94
C ASP A 260 -9.45 -19.69 -2.99
N ASN A 261 -8.37 -20.36 -3.35
CA ASN A 261 -7.13 -20.40 -2.57
C ASN A 261 -5.94 -19.75 -3.31
N TYR A 262 -6.15 -19.20 -4.50
CA TYR A 262 -5.07 -18.65 -5.29
C TYR A 262 -4.34 -17.54 -4.57
N ALA A 263 -5.06 -16.52 -4.14
CA ALA A 263 -4.48 -15.37 -3.44
C ALA A 263 -3.80 -15.79 -2.13
N THR A 264 -4.47 -16.60 -1.30
CA THR A 264 -3.90 -17.08 -0.03
C THR A 264 -2.57 -17.80 -0.26
N THR A 265 -2.49 -18.66 -1.29
CA THR A 265 -1.28 -19.42 -1.57
C THR A 265 -0.16 -18.51 -2.06
N ILE A 266 -0.40 -17.71 -3.11
CA ILE A 266 0.66 -16.89 -3.72
C ILE A 266 1.12 -15.76 -2.81
N LEU A 267 0.20 -15.03 -2.16
CA LEU A 267 0.57 -13.93 -1.30
C LEU A 267 1.34 -14.40 -0.06
N THR A 268 0.96 -15.53 0.51
CA THR A 268 1.70 -16.11 1.63
C THR A 268 3.12 -16.53 1.23
N LEU A 269 3.27 -17.20 0.08
CA LEU A 269 4.60 -17.56 -0.42
C LEU A 269 5.47 -16.35 -0.72
N MET A 270 4.89 -15.27 -1.25
CA MET A 270 5.63 -14.04 -1.52
C MET A 270 6.08 -13.34 -0.24
N ASP A 271 5.25 -13.33 0.79
CA ASP A 271 5.61 -12.80 2.10
C ASP A 271 6.73 -13.63 2.74
N GLU A 272 6.61 -14.95 2.73
CA GLU A 272 7.63 -15.85 3.26
C GLU A 272 8.95 -15.72 2.49
N GLN A 273 8.90 -15.58 1.16
CA GLN A 273 10.09 -15.38 0.34
C GLN A 273 10.82 -14.09 0.72
N TYR A 274 10.07 -13.01 0.96
CA TYR A 274 10.65 -11.75 1.39
C TYR A 274 11.38 -11.89 2.73
N HIS A 275 10.74 -12.49 3.72
CA HIS A 275 11.35 -12.69 5.04
C HIS A 275 12.53 -13.64 5.01
N ASP A 276 12.42 -14.76 4.31
CA ASP A 276 13.51 -15.70 4.17
C ASP A 276 14.73 -15.10 3.44
N TYR A 277 14.50 -14.18 2.50
CA TYR A 277 15.57 -13.46 1.83
C TYR A 277 16.35 -12.59 2.80
N TYR A 278 15.67 -11.82 3.64
CA TYR A 278 16.35 -10.97 4.65
C TYR A 278 16.98 -11.78 5.78
N ASP A 279 16.42 -12.92 6.11
CA ASP A 279 16.98 -13.85 7.12
C ASP A 279 18.09 -14.75 6.55
N GLU A 280 18.49 -14.54 5.28
CA GLU A 280 19.50 -15.37 4.57
C GLU A 280 19.12 -16.86 4.46
N LYS A 281 17.82 -17.18 4.58
CA LYS A 281 17.32 -18.57 4.56
C LYS A 281 16.87 -19.04 3.17
N THR A 282 16.73 -18.14 2.20
CA THR A 282 16.24 -18.48 0.85
C THR A 282 17.16 -19.49 0.15
N ALA A 283 18.47 -19.41 0.43
CA ALA A 283 19.44 -20.33 -0.14
C ALA A 283 19.32 -21.77 0.41
N GLU A 284 18.69 -21.95 1.57
CA GLU A 284 18.56 -23.26 2.22
C GLU A 284 17.49 -24.14 1.53
N ASN A 285 16.42 -23.51 1.02
CA ASN A 285 15.34 -24.22 0.33
C ASN A 285 14.69 -23.36 -0.78
N PRO A 286 15.39 -23.12 -1.90
CA PRO A 286 14.87 -22.27 -2.99
C PRO A 286 13.66 -22.90 -3.66
N GLU A 287 13.51 -24.23 -3.65
CA GLU A 287 12.40 -24.93 -4.31
C GLU A 287 11.03 -24.60 -3.68
N LYS A 288 11.01 -24.17 -2.42
CA LYS A 288 9.80 -23.73 -1.72
C LYS A 288 9.06 -22.63 -2.49
N TYR A 289 9.79 -21.79 -3.24
CA TYR A 289 9.26 -20.61 -3.92
C TYR A 289 9.01 -20.82 -5.42
N TYR A 290 9.37 -21.96 -5.99
CA TYR A 290 9.08 -22.26 -7.39
C TYR A 290 7.60 -22.17 -7.74
N PRO A 291 6.66 -22.53 -6.85
CA PRO A 291 5.23 -22.36 -7.15
C PRO A 291 4.82 -20.93 -7.48
N ILE A 292 5.50 -19.90 -6.94
CA ILE A 292 5.22 -18.49 -7.28
C ILE A 292 5.33 -18.27 -8.79
N TYR A 293 6.39 -18.76 -9.40
CA TYR A 293 6.63 -18.64 -10.83
C TYR A 293 5.59 -19.41 -11.65
N ASP A 294 5.19 -20.59 -11.20
CA ASP A 294 4.15 -21.39 -11.85
C ASP A 294 2.78 -20.69 -11.79
N TYR A 295 2.41 -20.13 -10.66
CA TYR A 295 1.17 -19.37 -10.48
C TYR A 295 1.13 -18.15 -11.41
N ILE A 296 2.18 -17.35 -11.45
CA ILE A 296 2.26 -16.15 -12.29
C ILE A 296 2.30 -16.54 -13.78
N SER A 297 3.09 -17.54 -14.15
CA SER A 297 3.20 -18.02 -15.53
C SER A 297 1.88 -18.56 -16.05
N ASN A 298 1.15 -19.31 -15.24
CA ASN A 298 -0.16 -19.84 -15.62
C ASN A 298 -1.18 -18.72 -15.81
N MET A 299 -1.15 -17.69 -14.98
CA MET A 299 -2.00 -16.52 -15.09
C MET A 299 -1.70 -15.75 -16.39
N TYR A 300 -0.44 -15.53 -16.70
CA TYR A 300 0.02 -14.88 -17.92
C TYR A 300 -0.37 -15.68 -19.17
N LEU A 301 -0.11 -16.98 -19.18
CA LEU A 301 -0.51 -17.88 -20.28
C LEU A 301 -2.02 -17.88 -20.47
N GLY A 302 -2.79 -17.94 -19.39
CA GLY A 302 -4.25 -17.90 -19.43
C GLY A 302 -4.79 -16.65 -20.11
N LYS A 303 -4.20 -15.48 -19.82
CA LYS A 303 -4.55 -14.20 -20.45
C LYS A 303 -4.30 -14.25 -21.97
N HIS A 304 -3.14 -14.70 -22.40
CA HIS A 304 -2.78 -14.74 -23.82
C HIS A 304 -3.57 -15.77 -24.62
N LEU A 305 -3.89 -16.92 -24.03
CA LEU A 305 -4.79 -17.92 -24.63
C LEU A 305 -6.22 -17.39 -24.79
N LYS A 306 -6.74 -16.63 -23.80
CA LYS A 306 -8.04 -15.93 -23.90
C LYS A 306 -8.03 -14.89 -25.03
N ALA A 307 -6.88 -14.24 -25.30
CA ALA A 307 -6.70 -13.29 -26.39
C ALA A 307 -6.52 -13.96 -27.77
N GLY A 308 -6.59 -15.30 -27.88
CA GLY A 308 -6.51 -16.06 -29.13
C GLY A 308 -5.09 -16.41 -29.59
N MET A 309 -4.08 -16.23 -28.75
CA MET A 309 -2.73 -16.72 -29.01
C MET A 309 -2.65 -18.23 -28.84
N SER A 310 -1.78 -18.88 -29.65
CA SER A 310 -1.42 -20.29 -29.40
C SER A 310 -0.55 -20.40 -28.13
N GLN A 311 -0.50 -21.61 -27.55
CA GLN A 311 0.40 -21.86 -26.41
C GLN A 311 1.87 -21.63 -26.75
N GLU A 312 2.27 -21.88 -27.99
CA GLU A 312 3.63 -21.69 -28.48
C GLU A 312 3.98 -20.20 -28.55
N GLU A 313 3.09 -19.35 -29.10
CA GLU A 313 3.24 -17.93 -29.18
C GLU A 313 3.26 -17.26 -27.77
N ALA A 314 2.46 -17.76 -26.84
CA ALA A 314 2.39 -17.23 -25.48
C ALA A 314 3.62 -17.59 -24.61
N ARG A 315 4.40 -18.58 -24.99
CA ARG A 315 5.62 -19.02 -24.30
C ARG A 315 6.91 -18.41 -24.86
N GLY A 316 6.87 -17.85 -26.05
CA GLY A 316 8.00 -17.17 -26.72
C GLY A 316 8.26 -15.80 -26.22
#